data_21cd5ce83af6659acdf4d9289df5cd81
#
_entry.id   21cd5ce83af6659acdf4d9289df5cd81
#
_cell.length_a   1.000
_cell.length_b   1.000
_cell.length_c   1.000
_cell.angle_alpha   90.00
_cell.angle_beta   90.00
_cell.angle_gamma   90.00
#
_symmetry.space_group_name_H-M   'P 1'
#
loop_
_entity.id
_entity.type
_entity.pdbx_description
1 polymer ?
#
loop_
_entity_poly.entity_id
_entity_poly.type
_entity_poly.pdbx_seq_one_letter_code
_entity_poly.pdbx_strand_id
1 'polypeptide(L)'
;MFASGYVYMATNKERNYGKFVWKKVKRLMIPYVVTSFIVITLKLLMEGNAYVQNPVSFDSYLRVFYGPEAGFFLWFIWALWLMFLIVPLFRTKKSRLVLLAVASVFAYVPLTLTEVFCIDKFRDMFVFFMLGAVAFDVQKSGLPIWERCNLPVTTVLFVVLEGLFLFADMQFLAYVLPYVGICFVLRASSAVAVTGGRVVDWLVKVSGLSYIIYLFHTTFEGLAKAVLLKVPGWSAAMADGWMFGLGAMAVVLAGVVFPMLMGDCVLKRSRVLRFLFGLK
;
A
#
# COMPACT_ATOMS: atom_id res chain seq x y z
N MET A 1 -4.98 1.29 3.67
CA MET A 1 -5.10 2.28 4.78
C MET A 1 -5.77 1.72 6.02
N PHE A 2 -6.89 0.98 5.93
CA PHE A 2 -7.59 0.40 7.09
C PHE A 2 -6.65 -0.40 8.02
N ALA A 3 -5.91 -1.39 7.47
CA ALA A 3 -4.97 -2.19 8.25
C ALA A 3 -3.89 -1.33 8.95
N SER A 4 -3.44 -0.24 8.32
CA SER A 4 -2.46 0.67 8.92
C SER A 4 -3.02 1.41 10.12
N GLY A 5 -4.28 1.84 10.08
CA GLY A 5 -4.97 2.47 11.20
C GLY A 5 -5.19 1.49 12.36
N TYR A 6 -5.63 0.28 12.06
CA TYR A 6 -5.83 -0.78 13.04
C TYR A 6 -4.52 -1.17 13.75
N VAL A 7 -3.46 -1.46 12.97
CA VAL A 7 -2.13 -1.83 13.49
C VAL A 7 -1.51 -0.67 14.28
N TYR A 8 -1.73 0.57 13.84
CA TYR A 8 -1.28 1.75 14.60
C TYR A 8 -1.85 1.74 16.01
N MET A 9 -3.15 1.54 16.16
CA MET A 9 -3.80 1.49 17.48
C MET A 9 -3.35 0.28 18.31
N ALA A 10 -3.15 -0.87 17.67
CA ALA A 10 -2.71 -2.10 18.33
C ALA A 10 -1.26 -2.02 18.87
N THR A 11 -0.38 -1.31 18.16
CA THR A 11 1.06 -1.35 18.42
C THR A 11 1.64 -0.07 19.00
N ASN A 12 0.93 1.06 18.92
CA ASN A 12 1.45 2.33 19.38
C ASN A 12 1.37 2.46 20.90
N LYS A 13 2.54 2.37 21.56
CA LYS A 13 2.71 2.57 23.00
C LYS A 13 3.42 3.90 23.32
N GLU A 14 3.89 4.63 22.29
CA GLU A 14 4.68 5.85 22.48
C GLU A 14 3.78 7.04 22.83
N ARG A 15 4.01 7.64 23.99
CA ARG A 15 3.25 8.80 24.48
C ARG A 15 3.86 10.15 24.06
N ASN A 16 5.18 10.18 23.82
CA ASN A 16 5.87 11.39 23.41
C ASN A 16 5.71 11.58 21.89
N TYR A 17 5.03 12.66 21.51
CA TYR A 17 4.73 12.94 20.10
C TYR A 17 6.00 13.10 19.25
N GLY A 18 7.00 13.86 19.71
CA GLY A 18 8.24 14.06 18.96
C GLY A 18 9.02 12.76 18.74
N LYS A 19 9.13 11.91 19.78
CA LYS A 19 9.75 10.58 19.67
C LYS A 19 8.97 9.69 18.69
N PHE A 20 7.65 9.73 18.74
CA PHE A 20 6.79 9.00 17.82
C PHE A 20 7.01 9.44 16.37
N VAL A 21 6.94 10.75 16.09
CA VAL A 21 7.16 11.32 14.75
C VAL A 21 8.55 10.92 14.22
N TRP A 22 9.59 11.10 15.02
CA TRP A 22 10.96 10.73 14.63
C TRP A 22 11.11 9.24 14.29
N LYS A 23 10.43 8.37 15.06
CA LYS A 23 10.38 6.94 14.77
C LYS A 23 9.71 6.64 13.43
N LYS A 24 8.67 7.40 13.07
CA LYS A 24 7.98 7.27 11.78
C LYS A 24 8.80 7.86 10.63
N VAL A 25 9.52 8.96 10.83
CA VAL A 25 10.50 9.48 9.85
C VAL A 25 11.49 8.38 9.47
N LYS A 26 12.11 7.75 10.48
CA LYS A 26 13.10 6.68 10.24
C LYS A 26 12.52 5.48 9.49
N ARG A 27 11.25 5.14 9.72
CA ARG A 27 10.65 3.93 9.15
C ARG A 27 9.92 4.13 7.83
N LEU A 28 9.55 5.36 7.50
CA LEU A 28 8.77 5.67 6.31
C LEU A 28 9.50 6.66 5.39
N MET A 29 9.90 7.83 5.93
CA MET A 29 10.42 8.91 5.08
C MET A 29 11.87 8.67 4.63
N ILE A 30 12.74 8.15 5.50
CA ILE A 30 14.12 7.80 5.08
C ILE A 30 14.10 6.73 3.99
N PRO A 31 13.43 5.57 4.16
CA PRO A 31 13.32 4.59 3.07
C PRO A 31 12.69 5.14 1.81
N TYR A 32 11.68 6.01 1.94
CA TYR A 32 11.03 6.67 0.81
C TYR A 32 12.04 7.49 0.00
N VAL A 33 12.81 8.38 0.64
CA VAL A 33 13.80 9.23 -0.03
C VAL A 33 14.89 8.38 -0.68
N VAL A 34 15.43 7.39 0.06
CA VAL A 34 16.48 6.50 -0.46
C VAL A 34 15.98 5.72 -1.68
N THR A 35 14.79 5.13 -1.60
CA THR A 35 14.21 4.39 -2.74
C THR A 35 13.93 5.32 -3.91
N SER A 36 13.39 6.52 -3.66
CA SER A 36 13.12 7.50 -4.72
C SER A 36 14.40 7.88 -5.46
N PHE A 37 15.49 8.12 -4.75
CA PHE A 37 16.77 8.44 -5.37
C PHE A 37 17.31 7.27 -6.21
N ILE A 38 17.23 6.05 -5.71
CA ILE A 38 17.62 4.84 -6.45
C ILE A 38 16.79 4.71 -7.73
N VAL A 39 15.46 4.84 -7.63
CA VAL A 39 14.55 4.68 -8.77
C VAL A 39 14.75 5.77 -9.81
N ILE A 40 14.93 7.04 -9.41
CA ILE A 40 15.22 8.15 -10.32
C ILE A 40 16.55 7.89 -11.04
N THR A 41 17.60 7.49 -10.31
CA THR A 41 18.91 7.17 -10.93
C THR A 41 18.78 6.03 -11.93
N LEU A 42 18.07 4.95 -11.59
CA LEU A 42 17.82 3.83 -12.50
C LEU A 42 17.06 4.28 -13.76
N LYS A 43 16.03 5.12 -13.62
CA LYS A 43 15.27 5.65 -14.75
C LYS A 43 16.17 6.48 -15.67
N LEU A 44 16.97 7.40 -15.13
CA LEU A 44 17.91 8.22 -15.92
C LEU A 44 18.94 7.35 -16.68
N LEU A 45 19.45 6.29 -16.05
CA LEU A 45 20.39 5.37 -16.70
C LEU A 45 19.73 4.51 -17.79
N MET A 46 18.43 4.24 -17.67
CA MET A 46 17.70 3.39 -18.62
C MET A 46 17.05 4.17 -19.75
N GLU A 47 16.89 5.48 -19.63
CA GLU A 47 16.14 6.34 -20.57
C GLU A 47 16.68 6.25 -22.02
N GLY A 48 17.97 6.00 -22.20
CA GLY A 48 18.60 5.78 -23.52
C GLY A 48 18.42 4.38 -24.10
N ASN A 49 18.02 3.38 -23.31
CA ASN A 49 18.04 1.96 -23.69
C ASN A 49 16.69 1.25 -23.59
N ALA A 50 15.70 1.84 -22.93
CA ALA A 50 14.38 1.26 -22.74
C ALA A 50 13.31 2.37 -22.63
N TYR A 51 12.08 2.03 -23.02
CA TYR A 51 10.95 2.92 -22.78
C TYR A 51 10.73 3.09 -21.26
N VAL A 52 10.91 4.30 -20.77
CA VAL A 52 10.65 4.66 -19.38
C VAL A 52 9.31 5.35 -19.29
N GLN A 53 8.35 4.68 -18.64
CA GLN A 53 7.07 5.28 -18.34
C GLN A 53 7.28 6.38 -17.28
N ASN A 54 6.81 7.60 -17.54
CA ASN A 54 7.07 8.81 -16.74
C ASN A 54 8.57 9.12 -16.67
N PRO A 55 9.13 9.77 -17.71
CA PRO A 55 10.52 10.20 -17.73
C PRO A 55 10.82 11.15 -16.57
N VAL A 56 12.03 11.12 -16.08
CA VAL A 56 12.49 11.92 -14.94
C VAL A 56 13.65 12.82 -15.36
N SER A 57 13.85 13.91 -14.63
CA SER A 57 14.95 14.84 -14.83
C SER A 57 15.78 14.99 -13.55
N PHE A 58 16.88 15.72 -13.60
CA PHE A 58 17.66 16.01 -12.40
C PHE A 58 16.86 16.78 -11.34
N ASP A 59 15.91 17.62 -11.74
CA ASP A 59 15.01 18.34 -10.83
C ASP A 59 14.10 17.38 -10.04
N SER A 60 13.86 16.17 -10.56
CA SER A 60 13.06 15.15 -9.89
C SER A 60 13.64 14.76 -8.53
N TYR A 61 14.96 14.87 -8.32
CA TYR A 61 15.56 14.63 -6.99
C TYR A 61 15.09 15.64 -5.94
N LEU A 62 14.85 16.89 -6.33
CA LEU A 62 14.32 17.91 -5.43
C LEU A 62 12.82 17.74 -5.21
N ARG A 63 12.09 17.35 -6.26
CA ARG A 63 10.64 17.14 -6.21
C ARG A 63 10.23 15.98 -5.30
N VAL A 64 11.12 15.01 -5.05
CA VAL A 64 10.90 13.93 -4.06
C VAL A 64 10.47 14.47 -2.68
N PHE A 65 10.93 15.67 -2.29
CA PHE A 65 10.63 16.22 -0.96
C PHE A 65 9.22 16.80 -0.82
N TYR A 66 8.44 16.89 -1.89
CA TYR A 66 7.05 17.36 -1.85
C TYR A 66 6.06 16.55 -2.70
N GLY A 67 6.54 15.47 -3.34
CA GLY A 67 5.66 14.58 -4.10
C GLY A 67 6.29 13.23 -4.43
N PRO A 68 5.51 12.26 -4.90
CA PRO A 68 5.95 10.91 -5.24
C PRO A 68 6.59 10.83 -6.65
N GLU A 69 7.58 11.65 -6.94
CA GLU A 69 8.19 11.86 -8.25
C GLU A 69 8.82 10.60 -8.85
N ALA A 70 9.43 9.75 -8.02
CA ALA A 70 10.07 8.51 -8.47
C ALA A 70 9.06 7.48 -9.04
N GLY A 71 7.83 7.52 -8.56
CA GLY A 71 6.74 6.66 -9.01
C GLY A 71 5.45 6.98 -8.26
N PHE A 72 4.36 7.08 -9.03
CA PHE A 72 3.05 7.46 -8.48
C PHE A 72 2.62 6.60 -7.28
N PHE A 73 2.90 5.31 -7.28
CA PHE A 73 2.54 4.40 -6.19
C PHE A 73 3.07 4.85 -4.81
N LEU A 74 4.13 5.64 -4.74
CA LEU A 74 4.71 6.14 -3.49
C LEU A 74 3.82 7.18 -2.76
N TRP A 75 2.71 7.63 -3.37
CA TRP A 75 1.72 8.49 -2.72
C TRP A 75 1.22 7.93 -1.38
N PHE A 76 1.16 6.60 -1.26
CA PHE A 76 0.70 5.92 -0.05
C PHE A 76 1.56 6.26 1.18
N ILE A 77 2.89 6.42 1.01
CA ILE A 77 3.79 6.79 2.11
C ILE A 77 3.49 8.21 2.58
N TRP A 78 3.28 9.14 1.65
CA TRP A 78 2.92 10.53 1.96
C TRP A 78 1.59 10.61 2.70
N ALA A 79 0.55 9.98 2.17
CA ALA A 79 -0.76 9.96 2.82
C ALA A 79 -0.67 9.32 4.22
N LEU A 80 0.03 8.20 4.36
CA LEU A 80 0.22 7.54 5.64
C LEU A 80 1.05 8.38 6.63
N TRP A 81 2.05 9.10 6.13
CA TRP A 81 2.84 10.04 6.92
C TRP A 81 1.98 11.15 7.50
N LEU A 82 1.16 11.80 6.68
CA LEU A 82 0.23 12.84 7.13
C LEU A 82 -0.75 12.31 8.20
N MET A 83 -1.26 11.08 8.02
CA MET A 83 -2.11 10.44 9.03
C MET A 83 -1.39 10.24 10.37
N PHE A 84 -0.11 9.85 10.33
CA PHE A 84 0.70 9.71 11.53
C PHE A 84 1.09 11.04 12.20
N LEU A 85 1.00 12.16 11.49
CA LEU A 85 1.15 13.48 12.11
C LEU A 85 -0.13 13.91 12.84
N ILE A 86 -1.29 13.61 12.28
CA ILE A 86 -2.59 14.11 12.77
C ILE A 86 -3.16 13.21 13.88
N VAL A 87 -3.28 11.90 13.61
CA VAL A 87 -4.05 10.98 14.47
C VAL A 87 -3.53 10.86 15.91
N PRO A 88 -2.21 10.90 16.20
CA PRO A 88 -1.70 10.85 17.57
C PRO A 88 -2.11 12.02 18.46
N LEU A 89 -2.57 13.12 17.87
CA LEU A 89 -3.09 14.27 18.62
C LEU A 89 -4.46 13.96 19.24
N PHE A 90 -5.21 13.01 18.69
CA PHE A 90 -6.56 12.61 19.10
C PHE A 90 -6.52 11.32 19.93
N ARG A 91 -6.32 11.47 21.24
CA ARG A 91 -6.02 10.33 22.14
C ARG A 91 -7.24 9.65 22.72
N THR A 92 -8.37 10.31 22.80
CA THR A 92 -9.60 9.75 23.39
C THR A 92 -10.44 9.00 22.35
N LYS A 93 -11.22 8.00 22.78
CA LYS A 93 -12.16 7.31 21.89
C LYS A 93 -13.16 8.29 21.25
N LYS A 94 -13.68 9.25 22.04
CA LYS A 94 -14.61 10.28 21.56
C LYS A 94 -13.98 11.14 20.46
N SER A 95 -12.74 11.64 20.69
CA SER A 95 -12.05 12.47 19.68
C SER A 95 -11.75 11.71 18.39
N ARG A 96 -11.46 10.41 18.46
CA ARG A 96 -11.28 9.58 17.24
C ARG A 96 -12.58 9.32 16.50
N LEU A 97 -13.71 9.17 17.21
CA LEU A 97 -15.03 9.08 16.56
C LEU A 97 -15.38 10.40 15.84
N VAL A 98 -15.15 11.54 16.48
CA VAL A 98 -15.32 12.84 15.83
C VAL A 98 -14.42 12.96 14.60
N LEU A 99 -13.15 12.55 14.74
CA LEU A 99 -12.21 12.60 13.62
C LEU A 99 -12.63 11.66 12.48
N LEU A 100 -13.22 10.49 12.76
CA LEU A 100 -13.79 9.61 11.75
C LEU A 100 -14.98 10.29 11.04
N ALA A 101 -15.87 10.94 11.78
CA ALA A 101 -17.00 11.67 11.17
C ALA A 101 -16.50 12.81 10.27
N VAL A 102 -15.52 13.60 10.73
CA VAL A 102 -14.88 14.65 9.94
C VAL A 102 -14.21 14.04 8.68
N ALA A 103 -13.46 12.95 8.82
CA ALA A 103 -12.82 12.27 7.70
C ALA A 103 -13.84 11.75 6.68
N SER A 104 -15.00 11.24 7.15
CA SER A 104 -16.08 10.77 6.28
C SER A 104 -16.68 11.93 5.46
N VAL A 105 -16.99 13.04 6.11
CA VAL A 105 -17.47 14.24 5.41
C VAL A 105 -16.44 14.75 4.40
N PHE A 106 -15.17 14.86 4.85
CA PHE A 106 -14.09 15.37 4.03
C PHE A 106 -13.80 14.51 2.78
N ALA A 107 -13.96 13.18 2.88
CA ALA A 107 -13.78 12.27 1.75
C ALA A 107 -14.84 12.44 0.64
N TYR A 108 -16.08 12.82 1.02
CA TYR A 108 -17.19 12.87 0.07
C TYR A 108 -17.55 14.29 -0.39
N VAL A 109 -16.98 15.34 0.22
CA VAL A 109 -17.14 16.71 -0.28
C VAL A 109 -16.29 16.89 -1.54
N PRO A 110 -16.85 17.37 -2.66
CA PRO A 110 -16.11 17.57 -3.90
C PRO A 110 -15.21 18.81 -3.82
N LEU A 111 -14.06 18.67 -3.19
CA LEU A 111 -13.04 19.70 -3.09
C LEU A 111 -11.86 19.36 -4.02
N THR A 112 -11.47 20.31 -4.84
CA THR A 112 -10.20 20.22 -5.57
C THR A 112 -9.04 20.55 -4.62
N LEU A 113 -8.24 19.55 -4.29
CA LEU A 113 -7.06 19.73 -3.44
C LEU A 113 -5.80 19.62 -4.26
N THR A 114 -4.74 20.21 -3.74
CA THR A 114 -3.42 20.12 -4.35
C THR A 114 -2.86 18.71 -4.27
N GLU A 115 -2.15 18.28 -5.32
CA GLU A 115 -1.40 17.02 -5.35
C GLU A 115 -0.09 17.11 -4.54
N VAL A 116 0.34 18.33 -4.20
CA VAL A 116 1.52 18.56 -3.37
C VAL A 116 1.34 17.86 -2.01
N PHE A 117 2.36 17.11 -1.59
CA PHE A 117 2.32 16.24 -0.41
C PHE A 117 1.22 15.17 -0.44
N CYS A 118 0.62 14.90 -1.61
CA CYS A 118 -0.49 13.94 -1.78
C CYS A 118 -1.68 14.23 -0.87
N ILE A 119 -2.05 15.51 -0.72
CA ILE A 119 -3.16 15.93 0.14
C ILE A 119 -4.50 15.42 -0.42
N ASP A 120 -4.64 15.32 -1.74
CA ASP A 120 -5.77 14.70 -2.42
C ASP A 120 -5.93 13.23 -1.99
N LYS A 121 -4.85 12.45 -2.03
CA LYS A 121 -4.84 11.03 -1.61
C LYS A 121 -5.01 10.87 -0.10
N PHE A 122 -4.45 11.78 0.68
CA PHE A 122 -4.70 11.82 2.13
C PHE A 122 -6.20 11.97 2.40
N ARG A 123 -6.90 12.92 1.75
CA ARG A 123 -8.34 13.11 1.89
C ARG A 123 -9.12 11.81 1.64
N ASP A 124 -8.89 11.20 0.47
CA ASP A 124 -9.63 10.02 0.01
C ASP A 124 -9.41 8.79 0.91
N MET A 125 -8.22 8.69 1.50
CA MET A 125 -7.80 7.51 2.26
C MET A 125 -7.93 7.67 3.78
N PHE A 126 -8.12 8.90 4.28
CA PHE A 126 -8.11 9.17 5.71
C PHE A 126 -9.28 8.50 6.43
N VAL A 127 -10.46 8.43 5.80
CA VAL A 127 -11.62 7.72 6.35
C VAL A 127 -11.31 6.25 6.62
N PHE A 128 -10.62 5.56 5.71
CA PHE A 128 -10.27 4.16 5.89
C PHE A 128 -9.26 3.94 6.99
N PHE A 129 -8.30 4.84 7.15
CA PHE A 129 -7.36 4.79 8.28
C PHE A 129 -8.09 4.95 9.61
N MET A 130 -9.00 5.93 9.71
CA MET A 130 -9.78 6.18 10.91
C MET A 130 -10.75 5.05 11.21
N LEU A 131 -11.35 4.43 10.19
CA LEU A 131 -12.15 3.21 10.35
C LEU A 131 -11.34 2.09 10.99
N GLY A 132 -10.09 1.88 10.54
CA GLY A 132 -9.20 0.90 11.15
C GLY A 132 -8.88 1.21 12.61
N ALA A 133 -8.61 2.48 12.92
CA ALA A 133 -8.31 2.92 14.29
C ALA A 133 -9.52 2.74 15.23
N VAL A 134 -10.71 3.12 14.79
CA VAL A 134 -11.96 2.97 15.55
C VAL A 134 -12.34 1.49 15.68
N ALA A 135 -12.15 0.70 14.63
CA ALA A 135 -12.39 -0.73 14.65
C ALA A 135 -11.60 -1.45 15.75
N PHE A 136 -10.34 -1.08 15.96
CA PHE A 136 -9.54 -1.57 17.07
C PHE A 136 -10.15 -1.19 18.44
N ASP A 137 -10.59 0.05 18.61
CA ASP A 137 -11.20 0.52 19.85
C ASP A 137 -12.51 -0.25 20.16
N VAL A 138 -13.29 -0.55 19.13
CA VAL A 138 -14.56 -1.31 19.26
C VAL A 138 -14.27 -2.77 19.60
N GLN A 139 -13.33 -3.41 18.92
CA GLN A 139 -12.94 -4.78 19.24
C GLN A 139 -12.40 -4.90 20.66
N LYS A 140 -11.60 -3.95 21.12
CA LYS A 140 -11.09 -3.90 22.50
C LYS A 140 -12.21 -3.71 23.52
N SER A 141 -13.35 -3.19 23.12
CA SER A 141 -14.56 -3.05 23.98
C SER A 141 -15.41 -4.32 24.05
N GLY A 142 -14.94 -5.45 23.47
CA GLY A 142 -15.61 -6.75 23.51
C GLY A 142 -16.74 -6.91 22.49
N LEU A 143 -16.88 -6.01 21.54
CA LEU A 143 -17.88 -6.14 20.48
C LEU A 143 -17.27 -6.90 19.27
N PRO A 144 -17.73 -8.14 18.99
CA PRO A 144 -17.18 -8.98 17.92
C PRO A 144 -17.76 -8.59 16.56
N ILE A 145 -17.49 -7.36 16.09
CA ILE A 145 -18.08 -6.85 14.86
C ILE A 145 -17.70 -7.73 13.65
N TRP A 146 -16.46 -8.16 13.59
CA TRP A 146 -15.94 -8.94 12.47
C TRP A 146 -16.43 -10.38 12.48
N GLU A 147 -16.67 -10.96 13.63
CA GLU A 147 -17.14 -12.35 13.78
C GLU A 147 -18.58 -12.51 13.27
N ARG A 148 -19.36 -11.43 13.27
CA ARG A 148 -20.73 -11.42 12.78
C ARG A 148 -20.84 -11.44 11.26
N CYS A 149 -19.79 -11.04 10.53
CA CYS A 149 -19.78 -11.10 9.08
C CYS A 149 -19.58 -12.55 8.62
N ASN A 150 -20.55 -13.12 7.92
CA ASN A 150 -20.44 -14.46 7.34
C ASN A 150 -19.53 -14.43 6.11
N LEU A 151 -18.46 -15.26 6.08
CA LEU A 151 -17.51 -15.28 4.96
C LEU A 151 -18.16 -15.60 3.61
N PRO A 152 -18.98 -16.65 3.43
CA PRO A 152 -19.70 -16.89 2.18
C PRO A 152 -20.53 -15.68 1.72
N VAL A 153 -21.27 -15.06 2.61
CA VAL A 153 -22.11 -13.90 2.28
C VAL A 153 -21.26 -12.71 1.85
N THR A 154 -20.20 -12.38 2.57
CA THR A 154 -19.30 -11.27 2.20
C THR A 154 -18.55 -11.55 0.90
N THR A 155 -18.19 -12.83 0.61
CA THR A 155 -17.57 -13.22 -0.66
C THR A 155 -18.52 -13.02 -1.83
N VAL A 156 -19.75 -13.57 -1.73
CA VAL A 156 -20.75 -13.42 -2.79
C VAL A 156 -21.08 -11.94 -3.02
N LEU A 157 -21.29 -11.18 -1.95
CA LEU A 157 -21.59 -9.76 -2.04
C LEU A 157 -20.43 -8.99 -2.73
N PHE A 158 -19.19 -9.27 -2.35
CA PHE A 158 -18.01 -8.63 -2.94
C PHE A 158 -17.91 -8.95 -4.44
N VAL A 159 -18.01 -10.23 -4.83
CA VAL A 159 -17.91 -10.66 -6.23
C VAL A 159 -19.04 -10.08 -7.08
N VAL A 160 -20.30 -10.07 -6.57
CA VAL A 160 -21.43 -9.50 -7.29
C VAL A 160 -21.27 -7.99 -7.47
N LEU A 161 -20.90 -7.25 -6.42
CA LEU A 161 -20.72 -5.80 -6.52
C LEU A 161 -19.54 -5.44 -7.45
N GLU A 162 -18.45 -6.19 -7.40
CA GLU A 162 -17.30 -6.02 -8.31
C GLU A 162 -17.72 -6.30 -9.76
N GLY A 163 -18.48 -7.37 -9.99
CA GLY A 163 -19.05 -7.69 -11.31
C GLY A 163 -19.96 -6.57 -11.83
N LEU A 164 -20.85 -6.04 -10.99
CA LEU A 164 -21.71 -4.92 -11.37
C LEU A 164 -20.93 -3.64 -11.65
N PHE A 165 -19.88 -3.38 -10.89
CA PHE A 165 -19.00 -2.23 -11.13
C PHE A 165 -18.25 -2.35 -12.47
N LEU A 166 -17.71 -3.54 -12.79
CA LEU A 166 -16.90 -3.77 -13.98
C LEU A 166 -17.73 -3.90 -15.27
N PHE A 167 -18.89 -4.57 -15.20
CA PHE A 167 -19.66 -4.94 -16.39
C PHE A 167 -20.93 -4.11 -16.59
N ALA A 168 -21.50 -3.53 -15.54
CA ALA A 168 -22.72 -2.73 -15.62
C ALA A 168 -22.47 -1.21 -15.48
N ASP A 169 -21.19 -0.79 -15.43
CA ASP A 169 -20.74 0.61 -15.32
C ASP A 169 -21.40 1.40 -14.17
N MET A 170 -21.68 0.71 -13.06
CA MET A 170 -22.31 1.32 -11.88
C MET A 170 -21.27 2.07 -11.04
N GLN A 171 -20.84 3.23 -11.50
CA GLN A 171 -19.74 4.02 -10.91
C GLN A 171 -19.95 4.37 -9.42
N PHE A 172 -21.19 4.49 -8.94
CA PHE A 172 -21.48 4.75 -7.53
C PHE A 172 -20.99 3.63 -6.61
N LEU A 173 -20.82 2.41 -7.13
CA LEU A 173 -20.30 1.27 -6.37
C LEU A 173 -18.84 1.47 -5.93
N ALA A 174 -18.09 2.35 -6.60
CA ALA A 174 -16.74 2.74 -6.17
C ALA A 174 -16.69 3.25 -4.73
N TYR A 175 -17.79 3.83 -4.24
CA TYR A 175 -17.89 4.30 -2.84
C TYR A 175 -18.24 3.19 -1.85
N VAL A 176 -18.86 2.10 -2.27
CA VAL A 176 -19.31 1.00 -1.41
C VAL A 176 -18.32 -0.15 -1.38
N LEU A 177 -17.77 -0.50 -2.52
CA LEU A 177 -16.82 -1.62 -2.72
C LEU A 177 -15.67 -1.66 -1.70
N PRO A 178 -15.00 -0.55 -1.36
CA PRO A 178 -13.90 -0.59 -0.40
C PRO A 178 -14.33 -1.10 0.98
N TYR A 179 -15.54 -0.79 1.43
CA TYR A 179 -16.05 -1.22 2.74
C TYR A 179 -16.37 -2.71 2.75
N VAL A 180 -17.03 -3.20 1.69
CA VAL A 180 -17.31 -4.64 1.52
C VAL A 180 -16.01 -5.42 1.35
N GLY A 181 -15.07 -4.90 0.57
CA GLY A 181 -13.74 -5.48 0.37
C GLY A 181 -12.95 -5.58 1.69
N ILE A 182 -13.00 -4.56 2.55
CA ILE A 182 -12.39 -4.63 3.89
C ILE A 182 -13.00 -5.78 4.72
N CYS A 183 -14.33 -5.89 4.75
CA CYS A 183 -15.01 -6.96 5.48
C CYS A 183 -14.63 -8.34 4.92
N PHE A 184 -14.63 -8.51 3.59
CA PHE A 184 -14.23 -9.74 2.92
C PHE A 184 -12.79 -10.13 3.27
N VAL A 185 -11.82 -9.20 3.09
CA VAL A 185 -10.39 -9.49 3.35
C VAL A 185 -10.15 -9.84 4.82
N LEU A 186 -10.80 -9.15 5.76
CA LEU A 186 -10.68 -9.46 7.19
C LEU A 186 -11.21 -10.86 7.50
N ARG A 187 -12.36 -11.25 6.94
CA ARG A 187 -12.94 -12.59 7.16
C ARG A 187 -12.13 -13.69 6.49
N ALA A 188 -11.69 -13.48 5.25
CA ALA A 188 -10.83 -14.39 4.53
C ALA A 188 -9.49 -14.60 5.27
N SER A 189 -8.85 -13.51 5.71
CA SER A 189 -7.61 -13.58 6.50
C SER A 189 -7.79 -14.32 7.81
N SER A 190 -8.91 -14.10 8.51
CA SER A 190 -9.23 -14.81 9.76
C SER A 190 -9.44 -16.30 9.51
N ALA A 191 -10.16 -16.68 8.44
CA ALA A 191 -10.38 -18.06 8.08
C ALA A 191 -9.06 -18.77 7.74
N VAL A 192 -8.18 -18.12 6.95
CA VAL A 192 -6.85 -18.66 6.62
C VAL A 192 -5.99 -18.77 7.90
N ALA A 193 -6.03 -17.79 8.79
CA ALA A 193 -5.23 -17.82 10.03
C ALA A 193 -5.58 -19.01 10.93
N VAL A 194 -6.86 -19.42 10.97
CA VAL A 194 -7.33 -20.58 11.75
C VAL A 194 -6.82 -21.91 11.18
N THR A 195 -6.61 -22.03 9.87
CA THR A 195 -6.11 -23.27 9.27
C THR A 195 -4.68 -23.62 9.68
N GLY A 196 -3.87 -22.61 10.03
CA GLY A 196 -2.47 -22.81 10.42
C GLY A 196 -1.61 -23.38 9.28
N GLY A 197 -0.43 -23.91 9.66
CA GLY A 197 0.44 -24.65 8.76
C GLY A 197 1.35 -23.79 7.87
N ARG A 198 2.07 -24.46 6.95
CA ARG A 198 3.16 -23.85 6.14
C ARG A 198 2.72 -22.63 5.33
N VAL A 199 1.48 -22.59 4.87
CA VAL A 199 0.95 -21.46 4.08
C VAL A 199 0.85 -20.21 4.96
N VAL A 200 0.32 -20.35 6.18
CA VAL A 200 0.22 -19.23 7.13
C VAL A 200 1.61 -18.75 7.53
N ASP A 201 2.54 -19.65 7.84
CA ASP A 201 3.93 -19.29 8.16
C ASP A 201 4.61 -18.53 7.02
N TRP A 202 4.38 -18.96 5.78
CA TRP A 202 4.88 -18.27 4.60
C TRP A 202 4.25 -16.88 4.44
N LEU A 203 2.93 -16.75 4.58
CA LEU A 203 2.24 -15.45 4.53
C LEU A 203 2.73 -14.49 5.61
N VAL A 204 2.97 -14.98 6.83
CA VAL A 204 3.55 -14.18 7.93
C VAL A 204 4.96 -13.71 7.57
N LYS A 205 5.80 -14.58 6.98
CA LYS A 205 7.13 -14.21 6.50
C LYS A 205 7.05 -13.14 5.41
N VAL A 206 6.18 -13.30 4.41
CA VAL A 206 5.96 -12.32 3.34
C VAL A 206 5.48 -10.99 3.91
N SER A 207 4.55 -11.03 4.89
CA SER A 207 4.06 -9.81 5.52
C SER A 207 5.16 -9.01 6.22
N GLY A 208 6.17 -9.69 6.78
CA GLY A 208 7.36 -9.05 7.34
C GLY A 208 8.22 -8.29 6.33
N LEU A 209 8.10 -8.63 5.04
CA LEU A 209 8.81 -7.99 3.93
C LEU A 209 7.89 -7.08 3.08
N SER A 210 6.61 -6.98 3.42
CA SER A 210 5.60 -6.26 2.63
C SER A 210 6.00 -4.81 2.31
N TYR A 211 6.71 -4.17 3.23
CA TYR A 211 7.18 -2.80 3.00
C TYR A 211 8.28 -2.74 1.93
N ILE A 212 9.20 -3.69 1.90
CA ILE A 212 10.25 -3.78 0.86
C ILE A 212 9.61 -4.14 -0.49
N ILE A 213 8.67 -5.08 -0.50
CA ILE A 213 7.89 -5.41 -1.71
C ILE A 213 7.22 -4.13 -2.22
N TYR A 214 6.54 -3.39 -1.36
CA TYR A 214 5.88 -2.15 -1.71
C TYR A 214 6.86 -1.11 -2.30
N LEU A 215 8.06 -0.95 -1.75
CA LEU A 215 9.04 0.02 -2.24
C LEU A 215 9.61 -0.32 -3.62
N PHE A 216 9.71 -1.61 -3.97
CA PHE A 216 10.47 -2.05 -5.14
C PHE A 216 9.67 -2.83 -6.18
N HIS A 217 8.41 -3.22 -5.92
CA HIS A 217 7.64 -4.05 -6.86
C HIS A 217 7.60 -3.46 -8.26
N THR A 218 7.24 -2.19 -8.41
CA THR A 218 7.15 -1.54 -9.74
C THR A 218 8.50 -1.47 -10.46
N THR A 219 9.60 -1.33 -9.71
CA THR A 219 10.96 -1.34 -10.29
C THR A 219 11.28 -2.71 -10.89
N PHE A 220 11.01 -3.78 -10.15
CA PHE A 220 11.26 -5.15 -10.63
C PHE A 220 10.25 -5.58 -11.69
N GLU A 221 8.99 -5.14 -11.62
CA GLU A 221 8.00 -5.31 -12.68
C GLU A 221 8.45 -4.62 -13.98
N GLY A 222 8.93 -3.38 -13.87
CA GLY A 222 9.47 -2.64 -15.01
C GLY A 222 10.68 -3.31 -15.64
N LEU A 223 11.61 -3.81 -14.83
CA LEU A 223 12.78 -4.59 -15.30
C LEU A 223 12.35 -5.89 -15.96
N ALA A 224 11.45 -6.66 -15.35
CA ALA A 224 10.94 -7.90 -15.93
C ALA A 224 10.24 -7.65 -17.27
N LYS A 225 9.41 -6.61 -17.35
CA LYS A 225 8.76 -6.19 -18.59
C LYS A 225 9.77 -5.80 -19.67
N ALA A 226 10.81 -5.04 -19.32
CA ALA A 226 11.86 -4.64 -20.25
C ALA A 226 12.64 -5.86 -20.79
N VAL A 227 12.89 -6.87 -19.95
CA VAL A 227 13.53 -8.12 -20.37
C VAL A 227 12.61 -8.91 -21.30
N LEU A 228 11.34 -9.09 -20.93
CA LEU A 228 10.36 -9.83 -21.74
C LEU A 228 10.18 -9.21 -23.14
N LEU A 229 10.13 -7.88 -23.23
CA LEU A 229 9.98 -7.19 -24.52
C LEU A 229 11.22 -7.33 -25.43
N LYS A 230 12.38 -7.68 -24.90
CA LYS A 230 13.59 -7.98 -25.69
C LYS A 230 13.65 -9.41 -26.22
N VAL A 231 12.77 -10.30 -25.76
CA VAL A 231 12.70 -11.69 -26.27
C VAL A 231 12.10 -11.66 -27.68
N PRO A 232 12.80 -12.18 -28.71
CA PRO A 232 12.30 -12.22 -30.08
C PRO A 232 10.93 -12.94 -30.17
N GLY A 233 9.98 -12.34 -30.88
CA GLY A 233 8.63 -12.91 -31.04
C GLY A 233 7.69 -12.70 -29.85
N TRP A 234 8.17 -12.21 -28.70
CA TRP A 234 7.33 -12.04 -27.50
C TRP A 234 6.23 -10.99 -27.72
N SER A 235 6.55 -9.87 -28.36
CA SER A 235 5.57 -8.82 -28.66
C SER A 235 4.42 -9.30 -29.56
N ALA A 236 4.71 -10.18 -30.52
CA ALA A 236 3.71 -10.80 -31.37
C ALA A 236 2.89 -11.86 -30.61
N ALA A 237 3.53 -12.65 -29.75
CA ALA A 237 2.88 -13.66 -28.91
C ALA A 237 1.95 -13.02 -27.86
N MET A 238 2.24 -11.77 -27.42
CA MET A 238 1.36 -11.02 -26.49
C MET A 238 0.02 -10.60 -27.11
N ALA A 239 -0.15 -10.72 -28.43
CA ALA A 239 -1.46 -10.53 -29.08
C ALA A 239 -2.43 -11.67 -28.73
N ASP A 240 -1.91 -12.85 -28.37
CA ASP A 240 -2.70 -14.00 -27.90
C ASP A 240 -3.02 -13.82 -26.41
N GLY A 241 -4.31 -13.80 -26.06
CA GLY A 241 -4.77 -13.47 -24.69
C GLY A 241 -4.17 -14.36 -23.58
N TRP A 242 -3.89 -15.64 -23.85
CA TRP A 242 -3.30 -16.53 -22.85
C TRP A 242 -1.79 -16.27 -22.64
N MET A 243 -1.04 -15.94 -23.71
CA MET A 243 0.37 -15.55 -23.60
C MET A 243 0.53 -14.21 -22.87
N PHE A 244 -0.39 -13.27 -23.12
CA PHE A 244 -0.47 -12.04 -22.35
C PHE A 244 -0.66 -12.34 -20.85
N GLY A 245 -1.59 -13.26 -20.51
CA GLY A 245 -1.83 -13.67 -19.13
C GLY A 245 -0.58 -14.27 -18.46
N LEU A 246 0.17 -15.14 -19.16
CA LEU A 246 1.43 -15.70 -18.64
C LEU A 246 2.49 -14.61 -18.44
N GLY A 247 2.64 -13.69 -19.39
CA GLY A 247 3.56 -12.58 -19.27
C GLY A 247 3.22 -11.65 -18.11
N ALA A 248 1.95 -11.31 -17.95
CA ALA A 248 1.47 -10.50 -16.83
C ALA A 248 1.75 -11.19 -15.50
N MET A 249 1.47 -12.51 -15.40
CA MET A 249 1.77 -13.30 -14.21
C MET A 249 3.28 -13.31 -13.89
N ALA A 250 4.13 -13.51 -14.89
CA ALA A 250 5.58 -13.47 -14.69
C ALA A 250 6.07 -12.11 -14.19
N VAL A 251 5.55 -11.01 -14.72
CA VAL A 251 5.87 -9.65 -14.28
C VAL A 251 5.42 -9.42 -12.83
N VAL A 252 4.19 -9.79 -12.47
CA VAL A 252 3.68 -9.66 -11.10
C VAL A 252 4.50 -10.51 -10.12
N LEU A 253 4.82 -11.75 -10.48
CA LEU A 253 5.67 -12.62 -9.66
C LEU A 253 7.07 -12.01 -9.47
N ALA A 254 7.65 -11.42 -10.50
CA ALA A 254 8.93 -10.72 -10.40
C ALA A 254 8.83 -9.55 -9.42
N GLY A 255 7.74 -8.78 -9.44
CA GLY A 255 7.48 -7.67 -8.51
C GLY A 255 7.34 -8.10 -7.05
N VAL A 256 7.08 -9.37 -6.77
CA VAL A 256 6.99 -9.89 -5.40
C VAL A 256 8.27 -10.63 -5.01
N VAL A 257 8.73 -11.57 -5.84
CA VAL A 257 9.83 -12.49 -5.51
C VAL A 257 11.17 -11.76 -5.41
N PHE A 258 11.50 -10.91 -6.39
CA PHE A 258 12.80 -10.21 -6.38
C PHE A 258 12.96 -9.23 -5.22
N PRO A 259 11.97 -8.37 -4.87
CA PRO A 259 12.07 -7.57 -3.64
C PRO A 259 12.19 -8.42 -2.37
N MET A 260 11.52 -9.57 -2.29
CA MET A 260 11.66 -10.48 -1.14
C MET A 260 13.08 -11.02 -1.04
N LEU A 261 13.65 -11.53 -2.14
CA LEU A 261 15.02 -12.02 -2.19
C LEU A 261 16.02 -10.90 -1.85
N MET A 262 15.85 -9.71 -2.41
CA MET A 262 16.67 -8.55 -2.09
C MET A 262 16.57 -8.21 -0.60
N GLY A 263 15.37 -8.22 -0.03
CA GLY A 263 15.13 -7.98 1.40
C GLY A 263 15.86 -8.98 2.29
N ASP A 264 15.73 -10.28 2.00
CA ASP A 264 16.31 -11.34 2.82
C ASP A 264 17.84 -11.48 2.60
N CYS A 265 18.31 -11.43 1.34
CA CYS A 265 19.70 -11.74 1.01
C CYS A 265 20.65 -10.53 1.11
N VAL A 266 20.13 -9.31 0.90
CA VAL A 266 20.95 -8.09 0.83
C VAL A 266 20.63 -7.13 1.97
N LEU A 267 19.38 -6.68 2.07
CA LEU A 267 19.04 -5.58 2.97
C LEU A 267 19.15 -5.96 4.45
N LYS A 268 18.80 -7.18 4.81
CA LYS A 268 18.91 -7.66 6.20
C LYS A 268 20.36 -7.92 6.67
N ARG A 269 21.32 -8.07 5.77
CA ARG A 269 22.70 -8.39 6.12
C ARG A 269 23.49 -7.20 6.66
N SER A 270 23.19 -5.98 6.22
CA SER A 270 23.89 -4.77 6.63
C SER A 270 23.06 -3.94 7.62
N ARG A 271 23.72 -3.46 8.71
CA ARG A 271 23.08 -2.55 9.67
C ARG A 271 22.67 -1.22 9.02
N VAL A 272 23.50 -0.73 8.08
CA VAL A 272 23.24 0.51 7.34
C VAL A 272 22.02 0.32 6.43
N LEU A 273 21.97 -0.77 5.65
CA LEU A 273 20.83 -1.04 4.77
C LEU A 273 19.53 -1.26 5.56
N ARG A 274 19.59 -1.97 6.70
CA ARG A 274 18.42 -2.10 7.58
C ARG A 274 17.90 -0.74 8.04
N PHE A 275 18.77 0.17 8.41
CA PHE A 275 18.39 1.53 8.80
C PHE A 275 17.80 2.31 7.63
N LEU A 276 18.47 2.30 6.46
CA LEU A 276 18.04 3.02 5.25
C LEU A 276 16.69 2.54 4.72
N PHE A 277 16.35 1.26 4.89
CA PHE A 277 15.08 0.68 4.42
C PHE A 277 14.09 0.38 5.55
N GLY A 278 14.31 0.91 6.75
CA GLY A 278 13.38 0.81 7.88
C GLY A 278 13.15 -0.60 8.41
N LEU A 279 14.06 -1.54 8.10
CA LEU A 279 14.02 -2.91 8.60
C LEU A 279 14.48 -2.97 10.07
N LYS A 280 13.94 -3.95 10.82
CA LYS A 280 14.34 -4.19 12.20
C LYS A 280 15.56 -5.10 12.29
#